data_a3e89931a70c93d2bde5497d1c2d3876
#
_entry.id   a3e89931a70c93d2bde5497d1c2d3876
#
_cell.length_a   1.000
_cell.length_b   1.000
_cell.length_c   1.000
_cell.angle_alpha   90.00
_cell.angle_beta   90.00
_cell.angle_gamma   90.00
#
_symmetry.space_group_name_H-M   'P 1'
#
loop_
_entity.id
_entity.type
_entity.pdbx_description
1 polymer ?
#
loop_
_entity_poly.entity_id
_entity_poly.type
_entity_poly.pdbx_seq_one_letter_code
_entity_poly.pdbx_strand_id
1 'polypeptide(L)'
;MEAILAVVVGVLFAASFYLLLRRNLLRFIVGLIILSNAANLVIFTMGRLTREHPPIIPSDEHVPPTPYANPLPQALILTAIVISFGLLAFALVLVYRNFQTTDTLDTERIRSAEPPEPLEARLGEEAVNERRLPA
;
A
#
# COMPACT_ATOMS: atom_id res chain seq x y z
N MET A 1 -0.45 -19.46 -18.03
CA MET A 1 -1.30 -18.58 -17.19
C MET A 1 -0.53 -18.08 -15.98
N GLU A 2 0.06 -18.97 -15.16
CA GLU A 2 0.78 -18.60 -13.95
C GLU A 2 1.96 -17.65 -14.19
N ALA A 3 2.74 -17.87 -15.27
CA ALA A 3 3.85 -16.99 -15.61
C ALA A 3 3.41 -15.54 -15.94
N ILE A 4 2.29 -15.40 -16.63
CA ILE A 4 1.73 -14.07 -16.95
C ILE A 4 1.29 -13.36 -15.66
N LEU A 5 0.61 -14.08 -14.77
CA LEU A 5 0.20 -13.54 -13.47
C LEU A 5 1.40 -13.16 -12.61
N ALA A 6 2.47 -13.96 -12.61
CA ALA A 6 3.69 -13.64 -11.88
C ALA A 6 4.34 -12.34 -12.40
N VAL A 7 4.38 -12.13 -13.71
CA VAL A 7 4.87 -10.88 -14.31
C VAL A 7 3.99 -9.70 -13.92
N VAL A 8 2.66 -9.85 -14.01
CA VAL A 8 1.71 -8.78 -13.64
C VAL A 8 1.88 -8.40 -12.17
N VAL A 9 1.97 -9.39 -11.28
CA VAL A 9 2.21 -9.18 -9.85
C VAL A 9 3.53 -8.43 -9.63
N GLY A 10 4.61 -8.85 -10.29
CA GLY A 10 5.90 -8.19 -10.20
C GLY A 10 5.86 -6.72 -10.61
N VAL A 11 5.18 -6.41 -11.71
CA VAL A 11 5.00 -5.03 -12.19
C VAL A 11 4.17 -4.20 -11.20
N LEU A 12 3.10 -4.77 -10.65
CA LEU A 12 2.27 -4.08 -9.64
C LEU A 12 3.06 -3.78 -8.36
N PHE A 13 3.87 -4.73 -7.88
CA PHE A 13 4.74 -4.49 -6.72
C PHE A 13 5.77 -3.39 -7.02
N ALA A 14 6.45 -3.44 -8.17
CA ALA A 14 7.43 -2.43 -8.56
C ALA A 14 6.81 -1.02 -8.64
N ALA A 15 5.64 -0.89 -9.28
CA ALA A 15 4.90 0.36 -9.37
C ALA A 15 4.46 0.88 -8.00
N SER A 16 3.98 -0.01 -7.13
CA SER A 16 3.58 0.30 -5.77
C SER A 16 4.75 0.86 -4.96
N PHE A 17 5.89 0.16 -4.91
CA PHE A 17 7.08 0.63 -4.19
C PHE A 17 7.59 1.95 -4.75
N TYR A 18 7.59 2.13 -6.07
CA TYR A 18 7.96 3.40 -6.68
C TYR A 18 7.08 4.56 -6.19
N LEU A 19 5.77 4.35 -6.08
CA LEU A 19 4.84 5.38 -5.61
C LEU A 19 4.95 5.63 -4.10
N LEU A 20 5.18 4.58 -3.30
CA LEU A 20 5.36 4.68 -1.84
C LEU A 20 6.60 5.48 -1.46
N LEU A 21 7.67 5.42 -2.26
CA LEU A 21 8.90 6.18 -2.03
C LEU A 21 8.80 7.66 -2.44
N ARG A 22 7.65 8.07 -2.98
CA ARG A 22 7.43 9.48 -3.35
C ARG A 22 7.01 10.30 -2.12
N ARG A 23 7.49 11.52 -2.03
CA ARG A 23 7.25 12.47 -0.93
C ARG A 23 5.85 13.08 -0.90
N ASN A 24 4.99 12.72 -1.84
CA ASN A 24 3.64 13.26 -1.96
C ASN A 24 2.62 12.27 -1.37
N LEU A 25 1.83 12.72 -0.39
CA LEU A 25 0.85 11.91 0.32
C LEU A 25 -0.21 11.27 -0.59
N LEU A 26 -0.65 11.96 -1.65
CA LEU A 26 -1.59 11.35 -2.61
C LEU A 26 -0.95 10.19 -3.37
N ARG A 27 0.31 10.34 -3.80
CA ARG A 27 1.04 9.26 -4.48
C ARG A 27 1.29 8.09 -3.54
N PHE A 28 1.58 8.37 -2.28
CA PHE A 28 1.72 7.35 -1.25
C PHE A 28 0.45 6.52 -1.10
N ILE A 29 -0.73 7.16 -1.02
CA ILE A 29 -2.02 6.45 -0.94
C ILE A 29 -2.29 5.62 -2.18
N VAL A 30 -2.05 6.16 -3.38
CA VAL A 30 -2.20 5.40 -4.63
C VAL A 30 -1.26 4.18 -4.63
N GLY A 31 -0.02 4.33 -4.18
CA GLY A 31 0.93 3.24 -3.99
C GLY A 31 0.40 2.16 -3.04
N LEU A 32 -0.22 2.56 -1.93
CA LEU A 32 -0.81 1.64 -0.96
C LEU A 32 -2.00 0.86 -1.54
N ILE A 33 -2.85 1.51 -2.36
CA ILE A 33 -3.94 0.85 -3.07
C ILE A 33 -3.40 -0.22 -4.02
N ILE A 34 -2.39 0.11 -4.83
CA ILE A 34 -1.78 -0.82 -5.77
C ILE A 34 -1.13 -1.99 -5.03
N LEU A 35 -0.45 -1.72 -3.91
CA LEU A 35 0.17 -2.76 -3.07
C LEU A 35 -0.86 -3.74 -2.54
N SER A 36 -1.98 -3.24 -2.02
CA SER A 36 -3.07 -4.07 -1.52
C SER A 36 -3.64 -4.99 -2.61
N ASN A 37 -3.88 -4.44 -3.82
CA ASN A 37 -4.35 -5.23 -4.94
C ASN A 37 -3.32 -6.26 -5.41
N ALA A 38 -2.03 -5.92 -5.43
CA ALA A 38 -0.96 -6.85 -5.76
C ALA A 38 -0.90 -8.01 -4.76
N ALA A 39 -1.02 -7.74 -3.44
CA ALA A 39 -1.06 -8.76 -2.41
C ALA A 39 -2.26 -9.70 -2.57
N ASN A 40 -3.45 -9.16 -2.85
CA ASN A 40 -4.65 -9.95 -3.13
C ASN A 40 -4.46 -10.86 -4.36
N LEU A 41 -3.80 -10.37 -5.40
CA LEU A 41 -3.50 -11.15 -6.59
C LEU A 41 -2.50 -12.28 -6.31
N VAL A 42 -1.52 -12.06 -5.41
CA VAL A 42 -0.62 -13.13 -4.94
C VAL A 42 -1.41 -14.23 -4.24
N ILE A 43 -2.28 -13.86 -3.28
CA ILE A 43 -3.11 -14.83 -2.56
C ILE A 43 -3.97 -15.64 -3.54
N PHE A 44 -4.56 -14.95 -4.52
CA PHE A 44 -5.36 -15.59 -5.57
C PHE A 44 -4.54 -16.60 -6.38
N THR A 45 -3.33 -16.23 -6.79
CA THR A 45 -2.44 -17.10 -7.56
C THR A 45 -1.98 -18.31 -6.76
N MET A 46 -1.73 -18.15 -5.45
CA MET A 46 -1.35 -19.26 -4.56
C MET A 46 -2.47 -20.29 -4.37
N GLY A 47 -3.73 -19.91 -4.60
CA GLY A 47 -4.90 -20.80 -4.49
C GLY A 47 -4.98 -21.88 -5.56
N ARG A 48 -4.02 -21.96 -6.49
CA ARG A 48 -4.01 -22.83 -7.69
C ARG A 48 -5.25 -22.61 -8.56
N LEU A 49 -5.02 -22.09 -9.75
CA LEU A 49 -6.05 -21.86 -10.76
C LEU A 49 -6.42 -23.21 -11.41
N THR A 50 -7.36 -23.95 -10.85
CA THR A 50 -7.96 -25.13 -11.48
C THR A 50 -9.08 -24.67 -12.41
N ARG A 51 -8.93 -25.03 -13.71
CA ARG A 51 -10.00 -24.77 -14.69
C ARG A 51 -11.15 -25.76 -14.50
N GLU A 52 -12.38 -25.27 -14.62
CA GLU A 52 -13.60 -26.04 -14.74
C GLU A 52 -14.04 -26.84 -13.48
N HIS A 53 -13.37 -26.69 -12.35
CA HIS A 53 -13.72 -27.38 -11.11
C HIS A 53 -13.95 -26.38 -9.96
N PRO A 54 -15.09 -25.66 -9.93
CA PRO A 54 -15.44 -24.80 -8.82
C PRO A 54 -15.69 -25.64 -7.55
N PRO A 55 -15.44 -25.10 -6.34
CA PRO A 55 -15.67 -25.81 -5.08
C PRO A 55 -17.17 -25.83 -4.72
N ILE A 56 -17.98 -26.43 -5.58
CA ILE A 56 -19.42 -26.57 -5.39
C ILE A 56 -19.72 -28.05 -5.06
N ILE A 57 -20.45 -28.24 -3.98
CA ILE A 57 -20.91 -29.56 -3.55
C ILE A 57 -22.27 -29.84 -4.25
N PRO A 58 -22.41 -30.89 -5.11
CA PRO A 58 -23.68 -31.28 -5.66
C PRO A 58 -24.67 -31.67 -4.54
N SER A 59 -25.97 -31.54 -4.81
CA SER A 59 -27.03 -31.79 -3.82
C SER A 59 -27.00 -33.20 -3.21
N ASP A 60 -26.42 -34.16 -3.93
CA ASP A 60 -26.37 -35.57 -3.57
C ASP A 60 -25.06 -36.05 -2.95
N GLU A 61 -24.08 -35.12 -2.81
CA GLU A 61 -22.74 -35.40 -2.27
C GLU A 61 -22.45 -34.54 -1.05
N HIS A 62 -21.62 -35.05 -0.14
CA HIS A 62 -21.17 -34.29 1.06
C HIS A 62 -19.79 -33.67 0.89
N VAL A 63 -19.09 -33.99 -0.19
CA VAL A 63 -17.73 -33.50 -0.50
C VAL A 63 -17.65 -33.11 -1.97
N PRO A 64 -17.03 -32.02 -2.34
CA PRO A 64 -16.88 -31.63 -3.73
C PRO A 64 -16.02 -32.65 -4.48
N PRO A 65 -16.32 -32.92 -5.75
CA PRO A 65 -15.55 -33.87 -6.58
C PRO A 65 -14.09 -33.32 -6.75
N THR A 66 -13.12 -34.18 -6.54
CA THR A 66 -11.71 -33.84 -6.72
C THR A 66 -11.28 -34.01 -8.19
N PRO A 67 -10.41 -33.14 -8.75
CA PRO A 67 -9.76 -31.96 -8.15
C PRO A 67 -10.64 -30.70 -8.19
N TYR A 68 -10.70 -29.93 -7.10
CA TYR A 68 -11.43 -28.66 -7.04
C TYR A 68 -10.53 -27.50 -6.65
N ALA A 69 -10.95 -26.27 -6.99
CA ALA A 69 -10.25 -25.05 -6.59
C ALA A 69 -10.37 -24.83 -5.08
N ASN A 70 -9.28 -24.40 -4.44
CA ASN A 70 -9.30 -24.15 -3.00
C ASN A 70 -10.17 -22.92 -2.67
N PRO A 71 -11.25 -23.06 -1.87
CA PRO A 71 -12.13 -21.94 -1.51
C PRO A 71 -11.52 -20.99 -0.48
N LEU A 72 -10.50 -21.41 0.27
CA LEU A 72 -9.91 -20.64 1.36
C LEU A 72 -9.27 -19.32 0.87
N PRO A 73 -8.42 -19.31 -0.17
CA PRO A 73 -7.86 -18.06 -0.70
C PRO A 73 -8.94 -17.09 -1.19
N GLN A 74 -10.03 -17.59 -1.77
CA GLN A 74 -11.13 -16.76 -2.26
C GLN A 74 -11.85 -16.03 -1.11
N ALA A 75 -12.12 -16.73 0.00
CA ALA A 75 -12.70 -16.13 1.20
C ALA A 75 -11.76 -15.13 1.86
N LEU A 76 -10.46 -15.43 1.93
CA LEU A 76 -9.44 -14.53 2.49
C LEU A 76 -9.32 -13.23 1.70
N ILE A 77 -9.38 -13.29 0.36
CA ILE A 77 -9.31 -12.11 -0.50
C ILE A 77 -10.52 -11.20 -0.26
N LEU A 78 -11.73 -11.75 -0.16
CA LEU A 78 -12.93 -10.95 0.13
C LEU A 78 -12.78 -10.19 1.44
N THR A 79 -12.33 -10.85 2.50
CA THR A 79 -12.07 -10.22 3.79
C THR A 79 -10.99 -9.14 3.69
N ALA A 80 -9.90 -9.42 2.99
CA ALA A 80 -8.81 -8.47 2.79
C ALA A 80 -9.26 -7.21 2.03
N ILE A 81 -10.12 -7.35 1.01
CA ILE A 81 -10.67 -6.22 0.26
C ILE A 81 -11.51 -5.32 1.17
N VAL A 82 -12.38 -5.89 2.00
CA VAL A 82 -13.24 -5.09 2.91
C VAL A 82 -12.41 -4.34 3.94
N ILE A 83 -11.41 -5.00 4.55
CA ILE A 83 -10.50 -4.36 5.51
C ILE A 83 -9.69 -3.25 4.83
N SER A 84 -9.11 -3.54 3.66
CA SER A 84 -8.32 -2.55 2.91
C SER A 84 -9.15 -1.34 2.52
N PHE A 85 -10.41 -1.53 2.15
CA PHE A 85 -11.32 -0.42 1.84
C PHE A 85 -11.57 0.47 3.06
N GLY A 86 -11.83 -0.11 4.23
CA GLY A 86 -12.00 0.64 5.46
C GLY A 86 -10.76 1.43 5.88
N LEU A 87 -9.58 0.80 5.80
CA LEU A 87 -8.30 1.46 6.09
C LEU A 87 -7.99 2.58 5.08
N LEU A 88 -8.29 2.36 3.80
CA LEU A 88 -8.11 3.38 2.76
C LEU A 88 -9.00 4.59 3.02
N ALA A 89 -10.29 4.38 3.32
CA ALA A 89 -11.22 5.46 3.65
C ALA A 89 -10.70 6.27 4.84
N PHE A 90 -10.24 5.60 5.88
CA PHE A 90 -9.62 6.25 7.05
C PHE A 90 -8.37 7.06 6.68
N ALA A 91 -7.45 6.46 5.90
CA ALA A 91 -6.24 7.15 5.45
C ALA A 91 -6.55 8.41 4.62
N LEU A 92 -7.55 8.33 3.72
CA LEU A 92 -7.98 9.49 2.93
C LEU A 92 -8.51 10.62 3.81
N VAL A 93 -9.29 10.30 4.84
CA VAL A 93 -9.78 11.29 5.79
C VAL A 93 -8.63 11.93 6.57
N LEU A 94 -7.63 11.16 6.97
CA LEU A 94 -6.43 11.70 7.65
C LEU A 94 -5.64 12.64 6.73
N VAL A 95 -5.42 12.26 5.47
CA VAL A 95 -4.73 13.11 4.50
C VAL A 95 -5.52 14.38 4.21
N TYR A 96 -6.83 14.28 4.08
CA TYR A 96 -7.70 15.44 3.91
C TYR A 96 -7.63 16.39 5.12
N ARG A 97 -7.71 15.87 6.33
CA ARG A 97 -7.54 16.65 7.56
C ARG A 97 -6.17 17.31 7.64
N ASN A 98 -5.13 16.55 7.33
CA ASN A 98 -3.76 17.08 7.31
C ASN A 98 -3.63 18.22 6.28
N PHE A 99 -4.19 18.07 5.09
CA PHE A 99 -4.20 19.10 4.07
C PHE A 99 -4.93 20.37 4.53
N GLN A 100 -6.05 20.25 5.24
CA GLN A 100 -6.78 21.39 5.79
C GLN A 100 -5.98 22.19 6.82
N THR A 101 -5.05 21.55 7.54
CA THR A 101 -4.26 22.19 8.60
C THR A 101 -2.92 22.72 8.11
N THR A 102 -2.29 22.04 7.15
CA THR A 102 -0.93 22.34 6.68
C THR A 102 -0.89 22.99 5.29
N ASP A 103 -2.02 22.96 4.56
CA ASP A 103 -2.16 23.42 3.18
C ASP A 103 -1.11 22.81 2.21
N THR A 104 -0.56 21.64 2.58
CA THR A 104 0.43 20.93 1.77
C THR A 104 0.22 19.42 1.81
N LEU A 105 0.56 18.77 0.69
CA LEU A 105 0.60 17.31 0.57
C LEU A 105 2.03 16.77 0.53
N ASP A 106 3.02 17.66 0.64
CA ASP A 106 4.43 17.30 0.65
C ASP A 106 4.88 16.98 2.07
N THR A 107 5.32 15.74 2.28
CA THR A 107 5.75 15.25 3.59
C THR A 107 6.95 16.00 4.17
N GLU A 108 7.80 16.58 3.33
CA GLU A 108 8.94 17.39 3.82
C GLU A 108 8.53 18.75 4.39
N ARG A 109 7.40 19.28 3.95
CA ARG A 109 6.86 20.55 4.43
C ARG A 109 6.01 20.42 5.68
N ILE A 110 5.65 19.21 6.08
CA ILE A 110 4.84 18.92 7.28
C ILE A 110 5.78 18.86 8.49
N ARG A 111 6.24 20.03 8.98
CA ARG A 111 7.11 20.15 10.16
C ARG A 111 6.36 20.39 11.47
N SER A 112 5.03 20.44 11.45
CA SER A 112 4.22 20.81 12.63
C SER A 112 4.34 19.83 13.81
N ALA A 113 4.82 18.61 13.58
CA ALA A 113 5.01 17.58 14.61
C ALA A 113 6.48 17.46 15.08
N GLU A 114 7.43 18.16 14.44
CA GLU A 114 8.81 18.15 14.88
C GLU A 114 8.97 19.16 16.05
N PRO A 115 9.61 18.77 17.16
CA PRO A 115 9.97 19.72 18.20
C PRO A 115 10.89 20.79 17.58
N PRO A 116 10.77 22.07 17.98
CA PRO A 116 11.64 23.10 17.48
C PRO A 116 13.10 22.73 17.78
N GLU A 117 13.95 22.82 16.77
CA GLU A 117 15.38 22.55 16.92
C GLU A 117 15.93 23.34 18.13
N PRO A 118 16.74 22.69 19.00
CA PRO A 118 17.37 23.36 20.10
C PRO A 118 18.13 24.61 19.59
N LEU A 119 17.97 25.71 20.30
CA LEU A 119 18.59 27.01 19.93
C LEU A 119 20.11 26.88 19.67
N GLU A 120 20.77 25.97 20.41
CA GLU A 120 22.20 25.66 20.26
C GLU A 120 22.57 25.07 18.90
N ALA A 121 21.68 24.21 18.34
CA ALA A 121 21.90 23.63 17.01
C ALA A 121 21.79 24.69 15.92
N ARG A 122 20.81 25.61 16.03
CA ARG A 122 20.64 26.73 15.09
C ARG A 122 21.83 27.68 15.11
N LEU A 123 22.28 28.04 16.30
CA LEU A 123 23.43 28.92 16.45
C LEU A 123 24.72 28.28 15.92
N GLY A 124 24.85 26.96 16.07
CA GLY A 124 25.95 26.19 15.49
C GLY A 124 25.96 26.17 13.96
N GLU A 125 24.79 26.00 13.33
CA GLU A 125 24.67 26.05 11.87
C GLU A 125 24.90 27.46 11.29
N GLU A 126 24.38 28.50 11.95
CA GLU A 126 24.61 29.90 11.55
C GLU A 126 26.07 30.24 11.60
N ALA A 127 26.78 29.87 12.68
CA ALA A 127 28.21 30.13 12.83
C ALA A 127 29.07 29.36 11.78
N VAL A 128 28.66 28.16 11.38
CA VAL A 128 29.32 27.38 10.31
C VAL A 128 29.07 28.04 8.95
N ASN A 129 27.86 28.53 8.70
CA ASN A 129 27.48 29.13 7.44
C ASN A 129 28.15 30.49 7.23
N GLU A 130 28.28 31.32 8.28
CA GLU A 130 29.04 32.58 8.24
C GLU A 130 30.52 32.38 7.89
N ARG A 131 31.12 31.29 8.37
CA ARG A 131 32.52 30.94 8.04
C ARG A 131 32.73 30.45 6.59
N ARG A 132 31.65 30.07 5.89
CA ARG A 132 31.69 29.59 4.50
C ARG A 132 31.47 30.68 3.46
N LEU A 133 31.03 31.88 3.86
CA LEU A 133 30.88 33.00 2.93
C LEU A 133 32.27 33.55 2.59
N PRO A 134 32.69 33.53 1.31
CA PRO A 134 33.95 34.19 0.91
C PRO A 134 33.82 35.70 1.06
N ALA A 135 34.88 36.31 1.54
CA ALA A 135 35.01 37.75 1.66
C ALA A 135 35.02 38.42 0.28
#